data_ae83d02ecd3bd7ac58d331c543128068
#
_entry.id   ae83d02ecd3bd7ac58d331c543128068
#
_cell.length_a   1.000
_cell.length_b   1.000
_cell.length_c   1.000
_cell.angle_alpha   90.00
_cell.angle_beta   90.00
_cell.angle_gamma   90.00
#
_symmetry.space_group_name_H-M   'P 1'
#
loop_
_entity.id
_entity.type
_entity.pdbx_description
1 polymer ?
#
loop_
_entity_poly.entity_id
_entity_poly.type
_entity_poly.pdbx_seq_one_letter_code
_entity_poly.pdbx_strand_id
1 'polypeptide(L)'
;PPLPPAPPVVAAVAEAHRRLQEAMTKLQPGSLVLSLSAGVIYHRLLRRITACNGVPEEPTQPRKLGPDICVPYGKLLRGVIVPNTVTKTLRTDKVYEPDLSSYSIEAYPDYSPLEDQVRTIRAFDRPAILVDDVLHDGKRIRRLAPLLQKTGTQVKKVLVGYLTGTGRDLMESLGYDAEGVYYLPNLRMRFVESTLYPFIGGDTVR
;
A
#
# COMPACT_ATOMS: atom_id res chain seq x y z
N PRO A 1 -18.48 -8.08 9.43
CA PRO A 1 -17.23 -7.56 9.98
C PRO A 1 -16.57 -8.67 10.82
N PRO A 2 -15.24 -8.85 10.75
CA PRO A 2 -14.57 -9.81 11.62
C PRO A 2 -14.81 -9.42 13.09
N LEU A 3 -15.04 -10.41 13.93
CA LEU A 3 -15.19 -10.20 15.37
C LEU A 3 -13.91 -9.55 15.92
N PRO A 4 -14.00 -8.61 16.86
CA PRO A 4 -12.84 -8.06 17.51
C PRO A 4 -12.06 -9.19 18.22
N PRO A 5 -10.72 -9.18 18.16
CA PRO A 5 -9.93 -10.21 18.81
C PRO A 5 -10.16 -10.20 20.33
N ALA A 6 -10.18 -11.39 20.93
CA ALA A 6 -10.36 -11.53 22.38
C ALA A 6 -9.28 -10.77 23.16
N PRO A 7 -9.59 -10.17 24.33
CA PRO A 7 -8.65 -9.38 25.12
C PRO A 7 -7.27 -10.06 25.38
N PRO A 8 -7.19 -11.37 25.67
CA PRO A 8 -5.89 -12.05 25.82
C PRO A 8 -5.04 -12.04 24.53
N VAL A 9 -5.68 -12.11 23.35
CA VAL A 9 -4.97 -12.04 22.07
C VAL A 9 -4.42 -10.64 21.84
N VAL A 10 -5.20 -9.60 22.15
CA VAL A 10 -4.74 -8.20 22.07
C VAL A 10 -3.53 -7.96 22.96
N ALA A 11 -3.57 -8.46 24.19
CA ALA A 11 -2.47 -8.33 25.14
C ALA A 11 -1.22 -9.09 24.65
N ALA A 12 -1.38 -10.30 24.14
CA ALA A 12 -0.25 -11.11 23.61
C ALA A 12 0.40 -10.44 22.39
N VAL A 13 -0.39 -9.87 21.48
CA VAL A 13 0.11 -9.13 20.31
C VAL A 13 0.85 -7.87 20.76
N ALA A 14 0.32 -7.11 21.72
CA ALA A 14 0.99 -5.91 22.25
C ALA A 14 2.34 -6.26 22.90
N GLU A 15 2.39 -7.33 23.67
CA GLU A 15 3.63 -7.81 24.28
C GLU A 15 4.64 -8.29 23.22
N ALA A 16 4.19 -9.01 22.18
CA ALA A 16 5.05 -9.43 21.07
C ALA A 16 5.66 -8.22 20.35
N HIS A 17 4.87 -7.19 20.08
CA HIS A 17 5.35 -5.93 19.46
C HIS A 17 6.38 -5.23 20.35
N ARG A 18 6.14 -5.17 21.65
CA ARG A 18 7.09 -4.57 22.61
C ARG A 18 8.44 -5.31 22.59
N ARG A 19 8.41 -6.64 22.72
CA ARG A 19 9.63 -7.48 22.67
C ARG A 19 10.37 -7.35 21.34
N LEU A 20 9.64 -7.30 20.24
CA LEU A 20 10.23 -7.09 18.91
C LEU A 20 10.93 -5.72 18.83
N GLN A 21 10.30 -4.66 19.32
CA GLN A 21 10.88 -3.32 19.32
C GLN A 21 12.15 -3.27 20.18
N GLU A 22 12.16 -3.92 21.35
CA GLU A 22 13.36 -4.05 22.20
C GLU A 22 14.48 -4.83 21.51
N ALA A 23 14.15 -5.95 20.86
CA ALA A 23 15.12 -6.74 20.12
C ALA A 23 15.73 -5.93 18.97
N MET A 24 14.89 -5.21 18.19
CA MET A 24 15.35 -4.35 17.10
C MET A 24 16.24 -3.20 17.59
N THR A 25 15.90 -2.61 18.75
CA THR A 25 16.74 -1.55 19.37
C THR A 25 18.11 -2.08 19.78
N LYS A 26 18.17 -3.31 20.29
CA LYS A 26 19.45 -3.97 20.65
C LYS A 26 20.27 -4.33 19.40
N LEU A 27 19.63 -4.78 18.33
CA LEU A 27 20.29 -5.15 17.07
C LEU A 27 20.79 -3.94 16.29
N GLN A 28 20.18 -2.78 16.47
CA GLN A 28 20.49 -1.55 15.74
C GLN A 28 20.80 -0.39 16.70
N PRO A 29 21.91 -0.47 17.47
CA PRO A 29 22.27 0.56 18.44
C PRO A 29 22.48 1.91 17.72
N GLY A 30 21.97 2.98 18.33
CA GLY A 30 22.04 4.34 17.77
C GLY A 30 21.01 4.63 16.65
N SER A 31 20.10 3.70 16.35
CA SER A 31 18.99 3.92 15.44
C SER A 31 17.69 4.17 16.18
N LEU A 32 16.86 5.07 15.66
CA LEU A 32 15.50 5.26 16.15
C LEU A 32 14.61 4.11 15.63
N VAL A 33 14.07 3.31 16.54
CA VAL A 33 13.13 2.23 16.21
C VAL A 33 11.70 2.71 16.45
N LEU A 34 10.91 2.78 15.39
CA LEU A 34 9.52 3.20 15.43
C LEU A 34 8.60 2.01 15.22
N SER A 35 7.63 1.84 16.10
CA SER A 35 6.51 0.92 15.92
C SER A 35 5.31 1.72 15.45
N LEU A 36 4.78 1.40 14.27
CA LEU A 36 3.68 2.15 13.63
C LEU A 36 2.48 1.23 13.41
N SER A 37 1.32 1.67 13.90
CA SER A 37 0.07 0.91 13.79
C SER A 37 -0.49 0.95 12.38
N ALA A 38 -0.75 -0.23 11.78
CA ALA A 38 -1.43 -0.35 10.50
C ALA A 38 -2.83 0.27 10.53
N GLY A 39 -3.56 0.16 11.66
CA GLY A 39 -4.88 0.79 11.82
C GLY A 39 -4.83 2.32 11.73
N VAL A 40 -3.85 2.94 12.38
CA VAL A 40 -3.66 4.40 12.31
C VAL A 40 -3.35 4.84 10.87
N ILE A 41 -2.47 4.10 10.18
CA ILE A 41 -2.14 4.40 8.78
C ILE A 41 -3.36 4.25 7.89
N TYR A 42 -4.11 3.18 8.06
CA TYR A 42 -5.35 2.92 7.33
C TYR A 42 -6.34 4.10 7.42
N HIS A 43 -6.68 4.53 8.64
CA HIS A 43 -7.61 5.66 8.83
C HIS A 43 -7.08 6.97 8.26
N ARG A 44 -5.79 7.25 8.44
CA ARG A 44 -5.18 8.45 7.87
C ARG A 44 -5.12 8.42 6.34
N LEU A 45 -4.89 7.25 5.74
CA LEU A 45 -4.96 7.09 4.28
C LEU A 45 -6.38 7.33 3.76
N LEU A 46 -7.42 6.77 4.40
CA LEU A 46 -8.81 7.02 4.00
C LEU A 46 -9.12 8.52 3.99
N ARG A 47 -8.73 9.26 5.03
CA ARG A 47 -8.91 10.71 5.09
C ARG A 47 -8.21 11.44 3.94
N ARG A 48 -6.97 11.06 3.64
CA ARG A 48 -6.22 11.68 2.54
C ARG A 48 -6.82 11.37 1.18
N ILE A 49 -7.32 10.16 0.97
CA ILE A 49 -7.99 9.77 -0.28
C ILE A 49 -9.27 10.56 -0.46
N THR A 50 -10.13 10.63 0.56
CA THR A 50 -11.39 11.38 0.48
C THR A 50 -11.15 12.88 0.31
N ALA A 51 -10.18 13.46 1.01
CA ALA A 51 -9.77 14.84 0.83
C ALA A 51 -9.21 15.12 -0.58
N CYS A 52 -8.35 14.24 -1.11
CA CYS A 52 -7.81 14.35 -2.47
C CYS A 52 -8.91 14.26 -3.53
N ASN A 53 -9.92 13.43 -3.29
CA ASN A 53 -11.09 13.26 -4.16
C ASN A 53 -12.19 14.32 -3.94
N GLY A 54 -12.03 15.22 -2.96
CA GLY A 54 -13.00 16.27 -2.66
C GLY A 54 -14.34 15.75 -2.14
N VAL A 55 -14.34 14.65 -1.38
CA VAL A 55 -15.57 14.01 -0.85
C VAL A 55 -15.55 13.88 0.67
N PRO A 56 -16.72 13.79 1.32
CA PRO A 56 -16.82 13.51 2.76
C PRO A 56 -16.18 12.18 3.16
N GLU A 57 -15.63 12.11 4.37
CA GLU A 57 -15.09 10.87 4.95
C GLU A 57 -16.17 9.83 5.23
N GLU A 58 -17.38 10.28 5.58
CA GLU A 58 -18.52 9.41 5.84
C GLU A 58 -19.34 9.19 4.56
N PRO A 59 -19.93 8.00 4.39
CA PRO A 59 -20.82 7.74 3.26
C PRO A 59 -22.00 8.71 3.22
N THR A 60 -22.26 9.32 2.08
CA THR A 60 -23.41 10.22 1.89
C THR A 60 -24.65 9.46 1.42
N GLN A 61 -25.84 9.98 1.78
CA GLN A 61 -27.11 9.48 1.25
C GLN A 61 -27.93 10.66 0.69
N PRO A 62 -28.26 10.67 -0.63
CA PRO A 62 -27.81 9.70 -1.65
C PRO A 62 -26.30 9.73 -1.85
N ARG A 63 -25.73 8.61 -2.27
CA ARG A 63 -24.29 8.47 -2.49
C ARG A 63 -23.82 9.40 -3.63
N LYS A 64 -22.91 10.32 -3.30
CA LYS A 64 -22.28 11.23 -4.27
C LYS A 64 -20.83 10.82 -4.46
N LEU A 65 -20.50 10.31 -5.64
CA LEU A 65 -19.13 9.90 -5.96
C LEU A 65 -18.30 11.10 -6.40
N GLY A 66 -17.08 11.20 -5.89
CA GLY A 66 -16.09 12.17 -6.34
C GLY A 66 -15.59 11.89 -7.76
N PRO A 67 -14.83 12.81 -8.35
CA PRO A 67 -14.37 12.71 -9.75
C PRO A 67 -13.32 11.64 -9.97
N ASP A 68 -12.53 11.30 -8.96
CA ASP A 68 -11.35 10.43 -9.10
C ASP A 68 -11.67 8.96 -8.79
N ILE A 69 -10.78 8.06 -9.22
CA ILE A 69 -10.80 6.65 -8.86
C ILE A 69 -9.65 6.34 -7.90
N CYS A 70 -9.97 5.71 -6.76
CA CYS A 70 -8.97 5.15 -5.85
C CYS A 70 -8.50 3.79 -6.36
N VAL A 71 -7.18 3.65 -6.52
CA VAL A 71 -6.55 2.44 -7.06
C VAL A 71 -5.53 1.89 -6.06
N PRO A 72 -5.97 1.11 -5.05
CA PRO A 72 -5.04 0.37 -4.22
C PRO A 72 -4.25 -0.65 -5.04
N TYR A 73 -2.92 -0.62 -4.92
CA TYR A 73 -2.03 -1.61 -5.54
C TYR A 73 -1.14 -2.35 -4.53
N GLY A 74 -1.23 -1.96 -3.24
CA GLY A 74 -0.63 -2.64 -2.10
C GLY A 74 -1.61 -3.52 -1.33
N LYS A 75 -1.18 -4.00 -0.14
CA LYS A 75 -1.98 -4.91 0.68
C LYS A 75 -2.96 -4.19 1.62
N LEU A 76 -2.62 -3.01 2.13
CA LEU A 76 -3.32 -2.34 3.25
C LEU A 76 -4.79 -1.98 2.93
N LEU A 77 -5.09 -1.53 1.73
CA LEU A 77 -6.46 -1.18 1.29
C LEU A 77 -7.06 -2.19 0.31
N ARG A 78 -6.49 -3.39 0.23
CA ARG A 78 -7.00 -4.44 -0.66
C ARG A 78 -8.41 -4.87 -0.26
N GLY A 79 -9.37 -4.70 -1.16
CA GLY A 79 -10.77 -5.06 -0.92
C GLY A 79 -11.56 -4.05 -0.09
N VAL A 80 -10.97 -2.91 0.26
CA VAL A 80 -11.65 -1.82 0.96
C VAL A 80 -12.41 -0.95 -0.04
N ILE A 81 -13.63 -0.59 0.31
CA ILE A 81 -14.42 0.41 -0.42
C ILE A 81 -14.21 1.75 0.29
N VAL A 82 -13.58 2.69 -0.41
CA VAL A 82 -13.39 4.06 0.11
C VAL A 82 -14.72 4.82 0.03
N PRO A 83 -15.16 5.49 1.11
CA PRO A 83 -16.39 6.27 1.09
C PRO A 83 -16.45 7.27 -0.08
N ASN A 84 -17.61 7.38 -0.71
CA ASN A 84 -17.91 8.34 -1.78
C ASN A 84 -16.89 8.36 -2.95
N THR A 85 -16.14 7.27 -3.11
CA THR A 85 -15.05 7.17 -4.08
C THR A 85 -15.20 5.87 -4.88
N VAL A 86 -15.05 5.95 -6.21
CA VAL A 86 -14.90 4.74 -7.03
C VAL A 86 -13.59 4.06 -6.63
N THR A 87 -13.65 2.77 -6.31
CA THR A 87 -12.45 2.04 -5.87
C THR A 87 -12.27 0.78 -6.71
N LYS A 88 -11.10 0.62 -7.31
CA LYS A 88 -10.74 -0.59 -8.06
C LYS A 88 -9.30 -0.97 -7.75
N THR A 89 -9.12 -2.11 -7.10
CA THR A 89 -7.80 -2.61 -6.70
C THR A 89 -7.06 -3.24 -7.89
N LEU A 90 -5.77 -2.93 -8.04
CA LEU A 90 -4.84 -3.71 -8.85
C LEU A 90 -4.31 -4.88 -8.01
N ARG A 91 -4.53 -6.09 -8.51
CA ARG A 91 -4.14 -7.32 -7.83
C ARG A 91 -2.73 -7.71 -8.24
N THR A 92 -1.77 -7.19 -7.48
CA THR A 92 -0.34 -7.50 -7.64
C THR A 92 0.12 -8.46 -6.56
N ASP A 93 1.04 -9.32 -6.89
CA ASP A 93 1.70 -10.21 -5.95
C ASP A 93 3.22 -10.17 -6.11
N LYS A 94 3.94 -10.66 -5.09
CA LYS A 94 5.36 -10.94 -5.16
C LYS A 94 5.56 -12.41 -5.49
N VAL A 95 6.20 -12.67 -6.60
CA VAL A 95 6.55 -14.03 -7.01
C VAL A 95 8.04 -14.21 -6.84
N TYR A 96 8.41 -15.01 -5.85
CA TYR A 96 9.82 -15.30 -5.52
C TYR A 96 10.41 -16.34 -6.45
N GLU A 97 11.69 -16.18 -6.79
CA GLU A 97 12.46 -17.27 -7.38
C GLU A 97 12.60 -18.42 -6.37
N PRO A 98 12.79 -19.68 -6.84
CA PRO A 98 12.86 -20.85 -5.95
C PRO A 98 13.97 -20.77 -4.89
N ASP A 99 15.07 -20.08 -5.18
CA ASP A 99 16.19 -19.84 -4.27
C ASP A 99 16.00 -18.63 -3.35
N LEU A 100 14.87 -17.92 -3.48
CA LEU A 100 14.52 -16.71 -2.74
C LEU A 100 15.49 -15.53 -2.92
N SER A 101 16.39 -15.59 -3.89
CA SER A 101 17.38 -14.53 -4.15
C SER A 101 16.73 -13.24 -4.66
N SER A 102 15.61 -13.36 -5.36
CA SER A 102 14.88 -12.23 -5.92
C SER A 102 13.38 -12.51 -6.04
N TYR A 103 12.62 -11.48 -6.40
CA TYR A 103 11.21 -11.59 -6.74
C TYR A 103 10.81 -10.61 -7.83
N SER A 104 9.82 -10.99 -8.61
CA SER A 104 9.11 -10.13 -9.56
C SER A 104 7.77 -9.67 -8.99
N ILE A 105 7.19 -8.61 -9.61
CA ILE A 105 5.82 -8.20 -9.35
C ILE A 105 4.97 -8.65 -10.51
N GLU A 106 4.01 -9.51 -10.24
CA GLU A 106 3.13 -10.12 -11.22
C GLU A 106 1.66 -9.93 -10.84
N ALA A 107 0.74 -10.35 -11.69
CA ALA A 107 -0.67 -10.43 -11.31
C ALA A 107 -0.83 -11.48 -10.21
N TYR A 108 -1.76 -11.22 -9.28
CA TYR A 108 -2.13 -12.22 -8.29
C TYR A 108 -2.66 -13.48 -9.00
N PRO A 109 -2.36 -14.70 -8.51
CA PRO A 109 -2.90 -15.93 -9.08
C PRO A 109 -4.42 -15.84 -9.29
N ASP A 110 -4.91 -16.39 -10.37
CA ASP A 110 -6.32 -16.40 -10.79
C ASP A 110 -6.92 -15.02 -11.15
N TYR A 111 -6.09 -13.98 -11.23
CA TYR A 111 -6.49 -12.68 -11.75
C TYR A 111 -5.95 -12.45 -13.17
N SER A 112 -6.64 -11.58 -13.92
CA SER A 112 -6.19 -11.16 -15.24
C SER A 112 -4.79 -10.51 -15.20
N PRO A 113 -4.02 -10.59 -16.30
CA PRO A 113 -2.72 -9.94 -16.41
C PRO A 113 -2.76 -8.47 -16.00
N LEU A 114 -1.65 -7.92 -15.48
CA LEU A 114 -1.59 -6.53 -15.01
C LEU A 114 -1.96 -5.53 -16.12
N GLU A 115 -1.63 -5.83 -17.36
CA GLU A 115 -1.98 -5.04 -18.54
C GLU A 115 -3.51 -4.88 -18.69
N ASP A 116 -4.26 -5.94 -18.49
CA ASP A 116 -5.73 -5.93 -18.60
C ASP A 116 -6.38 -5.27 -17.37
N GLN A 117 -5.78 -5.46 -16.20
CA GLN A 117 -6.21 -4.77 -14.99
C GLN A 117 -6.05 -3.25 -15.15
N VAL A 118 -4.93 -2.78 -15.69
CA VAL A 118 -4.69 -1.35 -15.94
C VAL A 118 -5.61 -0.80 -17.02
N ARG A 119 -5.89 -1.55 -18.11
CA ARG A 119 -6.92 -1.18 -19.10
C ARG A 119 -8.29 -1.01 -18.44
N THR A 120 -8.64 -1.89 -17.49
CA THR A 120 -9.88 -1.76 -16.72
C THR A 120 -9.90 -0.46 -15.91
N ILE A 121 -8.79 -0.07 -15.28
CA ILE A 121 -8.70 1.23 -14.58
C ILE A 121 -8.92 2.38 -15.56
N ARG A 122 -8.27 2.35 -16.73
CA ARG A 122 -8.40 3.40 -17.75
C ARG A 122 -9.85 3.51 -18.26
N ALA A 123 -10.59 2.39 -18.35
CA ALA A 123 -11.98 2.37 -18.81
C ALA A 123 -12.96 3.12 -17.89
N PHE A 124 -12.60 3.40 -16.63
CA PHE A 124 -13.40 4.29 -15.77
C PHE A 124 -13.33 5.75 -16.20
N ASP A 125 -12.36 6.12 -17.02
CA ASP A 125 -12.14 7.48 -17.53
C ASP A 125 -12.09 8.56 -16.41
N ARG A 126 -11.35 8.24 -15.35
CA ARG A 126 -11.17 9.08 -14.16
C ARG A 126 -9.70 9.20 -13.81
N PRO A 127 -9.26 10.36 -13.29
CA PRO A 127 -7.91 10.47 -12.72
C PRO A 127 -7.74 9.48 -11.56
N ALA A 128 -6.59 8.82 -11.51
CA ALA A 128 -6.31 7.78 -10.53
C ALA A 128 -5.55 8.33 -9.32
N ILE A 129 -6.04 8.01 -8.12
CA ILE A 129 -5.30 8.13 -6.87
C ILE A 129 -4.74 6.75 -6.57
N LEU A 130 -3.44 6.58 -6.79
CA LEU A 130 -2.75 5.31 -6.51
C LEU A 130 -2.47 5.19 -5.02
N VAL A 131 -2.68 4.00 -4.43
CA VAL A 131 -2.52 3.82 -2.98
C VAL A 131 -1.72 2.56 -2.66
N ASP A 132 -0.70 2.70 -1.80
CA ASP A 132 0.08 1.58 -1.26
C ASP A 132 0.34 1.76 0.25
N ASP A 133 0.83 0.72 0.89
CA ASP A 133 1.26 0.74 2.29
C ASP A 133 2.64 1.43 2.44
N VAL A 134 3.59 1.13 1.57
CA VAL A 134 4.98 1.63 1.66
C VAL A 134 5.56 1.94 0.30
N LEU A 135 6.19 3.09 0.18
CA LEU A 135 6.98 3.47 -0.98
C LEU A 135 8.43 3.71 -0.57
N HIS A 136 9.27 2.74 -0.84
CA HIS A 136 10.72 2.76 -0.60
C HIS A 136 11.48 2.51 -1.90
N ASP A 137 11.73 1.25 -2.26
CA ASP A 137 12.38 0.85 -3.53
C ASP A 137 11.43 0.94 -4.74
N GLY A 138 10.12 0.96 -4.47
CA GLY A 138 9.08 1.15 -5.47
C GLY A 138 8.96 0.04 -6.51
N LYS A 139 9.36 -1.21 -6.21
CA LYS A 139 9.28 -2.31 -7.20
C LYS A 139 7.90 -2.45 -7.84
N ARG A 140 6.82 -2.33 -7.06
CA ARG A 140 5.45 -2.37 -7.62
C ARG A 140 5.19 -1.22 -8.58
N ILE A 141 5.44 0.00 -8.17
CA ILE A 141 5.16 1.16 -9.02
C ILE A 141 6.05 1.20 -10.26
N ARG A 142 7.31 0.75 -10.15
CA ARG A 142 8.21 0.59 -11.33
C ARG A 142 7.63 -0.40 -12.35
N ARG A 143 6.94 -1.45 -11.90
CA ARG A 143 6.24 -2.42 -12.78
C ARG A 143 4.96 -1.83 -13.38
N LEU A 144 4.23 -1.02 -12.62
CA LEU A 144 2.92 -0.48 -13.01
C LEU A 144 3.03 0.80 -13.84
N ALA A 145 4.00 1.68 -13.56
CA ALA A 145 4.10 2.99 -14.21
C ALA A 145 4.16 2.91 -15.75
N PRO A 146 4.96 2.03 -16.38
CA PRO A 146 4.95 1.89 -17.84
C PRO A 146 3.59 1.45 -18.39
N LEU A 147 2.84 0.62 -17.66
CA LEU A 147 1.52 0.16 -18.07
C LEU A 147 0.49 1.28 -17.99
N LEU A 148 0.52 2.07 -16.90
CA LEU A 148 -0.32 3.24 -16.71
C LEU A 148 -0.06 4.29 -17.81
N GLN A 149 1.20 4.55 -18.11
CA GLN A 149 1.59 5.47 -19.19
C GLN A 149 1.12 4.97 -20.57
N LYS A 150 1.37 3.68 -20.88
CA LYS A 150 0.97 3.06 -22.16
C LYS A 150 -0.55 3.12 -22.38
N THR A 151 -1.35 3.02 -21.33
CA THR A 151 -2.81 3.10 -21.41
C THR A 151 -3.34 4.54 -21.37
N GLY A 152 -2.49 5.54 -21.14
CA GLY A 152 -2.91 6.94 -20.96
C GLY A 152 -3.72 7.15 -19.68
N THR A 153 -3.48 6.33 -18.64
CA THR A 153 -4.13 6.51 -17.35
C THR A 153 -3.53 7.73 -16.64
N GLN A 154 -4.35 8.75 -16.40
CA GLN A 154 -3.91 9.94 -15.69
C GLN A 154 -3.76 9.61 -14.19
N VAL A 155 -2.54 9.69 -13.68
CA VAL A 155 -2.27 9.58 -12.24
C VAL A 155 -2.31 10.97 -11.63
N LYS A 156 -3.28 11.22 -10.75
CA LYS A 156 -3.45 12.49 -10.04
C LYS A 156 -2.50 12.58 -8.85
N LYS A 157 -2.40 11.49 -8.07
CA LYS A 157 -1.58 11.46 -6.86
C LYS A 157 -1.25 10.02 -6.46
N VAL A 158 -0.12 9.85 -5.78
CA VAL A 158 0.25 8.60 -5.12
C VAL A 158 0.21 8.82 -3.60
N LEU A 159 -0.66 8.10 -2.89
CA LEU A 159 -0.81 8.19 -1.44
C LEU A 159 -0.32 6.91 -0.79
N VAL A 160 0.58 7.02 0.20
CA VAL A 160 1.17 5.85 0.85
C VAL A 160 1.19 6.00 2.37
N GLY A 161 1.22 4.86 3.07
CA GLY A 161 1.39 4.85 4.51
C GLY A 161 2.75 5.42 4.91
N TYR A 162 3.83 4.92 4.30
CA TYR A 162 5.18 5.45 4.49
C TYR A 162 5.77 5.86 3.15
N LEU A 163 6.26 7.10 3.09
CA LEU A 163 7.08 7.60 2.00
C LEU A 163 8.52 7.76 2.51
N THR A 164 9.48 7.14 1.84
CA THR A 164 10.90 7.35 2.16
C THR A 164 11.53 8.37 1.22
N GLY A 165 12.74 8.85 1.57
CA GLY A 165 13.51 9.72 0.66
C GLY A 165 13.71 9.08 -0.70
N THR A 166 14.20 7.82 -0.74
CA THR A 166 14.37 7.05 -1.99
C THR A 166 13.05 6.89 -2.75
N GLY A 167 11.94 6.66 -2.02
CA GLY A 167 10.62 6.55 -2.65
C GLY A 167 10.14 7.86 -3.25
N ARG A 168 10.39 8.99 -2.58
CA ARG A 168 10.07 10.32 -3.10
C ARG A 168 10.86 10.62 -4.38
N ASP A 169 12.19 10.42 -4.35
CA ASP A 169 13.05 10.68 -5.49
C ASP A 169 12.64 9.84 -6.71
N LEU A 170 12.20 8.59 -6.47
CA LEU A 170 11.61 7.76 -7.52
C LEU A 170 10.33 8.37 -8.08
N MET A 171 9.41 8.87 -7.25
CA MET A 171 8.16 9.47 -7.73
C MET A 171 8.42 10.73 -8.54
N GLU A 172 9.32 11.58 -8.08
CA GLU A 172 9.78 12.75 -8.82
C GLU A 172 10.34 12.37 -10.20
N SER A 173 11.18 11.31 -10.26
CA SER A 173 11.73 10.79 -11.53
C SER A 173 10.68 10.25 -12.49
N LEU A 174 9.56 9.75 -11.98
CA LEU A 174 8.43 9.26 -12.77
C LEU A 174 7.39 10.35 -13.09
N GLY A 175 7.58 11.56 -12.56
CA GLY A 175 6.65 12.68 -12.74
C GLY A 175 5.36 12.54 -11.93
N TYR A 176 5.37 11.79 -10.83
CA TYR A 176 4.22 11.58 -9.96
C TYR A 176 4.32 12.41 -8.67
N ASP A 177 3.24 13.10 -8.33
CA ASP A 177 3.07 13.73 -7.01
C ASP A 177 2.77 12.64 -5.97
N ALA A 178 3.62 12.52 -4.94
CA ALA A 178 3.50 11.50 -3.91
C ALA A 178 3.49 12.08 -2.50
N GLU A 179 2.63 11.51 -1.65
CA GLU A 179 2.48 11.91 -0.26
C GLU A 179 2.36 10.69 0.67
N GLY A 180 3.11 10.70 1.78
CA GLY A 180 3.04 9.67 2.81
C GLY A 180 2.27 10.14 4.05
N VAL A 181 1.54 9.22 4.71
CA VAL A 181 1.04 9.47 6.07
C VAL A 181 2.20 9.79 7.00
N TYR A 182 3.29 9.07 6.82
CA TYR A 182 4.58 9.34 7.46
C TYR A 182 5.66 9.50 6.39
N TYR A 183 6.53 10.49 6.59
CA TYR A 183 7.72 10.67 5.78
C TYR A 183 8.96 10.25 6.59
N LEU A 184 9.71 9.28 6.04
CA LEU A 184 10.89 8.68 6.66
C LEU A 184 12.09 8.85 5.70
N PRO A 185 12.78 9.99 5.72
CA PRO A 185 13.80 10.33 4.71
C PRO A 185 14.91 9.27 4.65
N ASN A 186 15.36 8.76 5.79
CA ASN A 186 16.50 7.87 5.93
C ASN A 186 16.10 6.52 6.53
N LEU A 187 15.19 5.79 5.86
CA LEU A 187 14.81 4.45 6.28
C LEU A 187 15.97 3.48 6.05
N ARG A 188 16.57 2.95 7.13
CA ARG A 188 17.66 1.96 7.06
C ARG A 188 17.13 0.53 6.98
N MET A 189 16.11 0.22 7.77
CA MET A 189 15.54 -1.12 7.85
C MET A 189 14.04 -1.03 8.11
N ARG A 190 13.32 -1.96 7.53
CA ARG A 190 11.89 -2.16 7.78
C ARG A 190 11.64 -3.61 8.16
N PHE A 191 10.90 -3.79 9.23
CA PHE A 191 10.41 -5.08 9.64
C PHE A 191 8.88 -5.08 9.60
N VAL A 192 8.30 -6.09 9.02
CA VAL A 192 6.84 -6.32 9.02
C VAL A 192 6.58 -7.76 9.46
N GLU A 193 5.43 -8.02 10.05
CA GLU A 193 5.08 -9.36 10.53
C GLU A 193 5.17 -10.43 9.44
N SER A 194 4.75 -10.10 8.22
CA SER A 194 4.88 -11.00 7.06
C SER A 194 6.32 -11.34 6.68
N THR A 195 7.32 -10.64 7.21
CA THR A 195 8.74 -10.98 7.03
C THR A 195 9.14 -12.23 7.82
N LEU A 196 8.41 -12.52 8.94
CA LEU A 196 8.65 -13.73 9.74
C LEU A 196 8.15 -15.02 9.07
N TYR A 197 7.12 -14.90 8.24
CA TYR A 197 6.49 -16.03 7.57
C TYR A 197 6.04 -15.63 6.15
N PRO A 198 6.99 -15.39 5.24
CA PRO A 198 6.69 -14.82 3.92
C PRO A 198 5.69 -15.65 3.12
N PHE A 199 5.65 -16.97 3.32
CA PHE A 199 4.77 -17.87 2.57
C PHE A 199 3.39 -18.08 3.21
N ILE A 200 3.21 -17.76 4.50
CA ILE A 200 1.90 -17.86 5.17
C ILE A 200 1.01 -16.64 4.83
N GLY A 201 1.60 -15.54 4.45
CA GLY A 201 0.88 -14.30 4.11
C GLY A 201 0.41 -14.18 2.65
N GLY A 202 0.55 -15.22 1.82
CA GLY A 202 0.14 -15.21 0.42
C GLY A 202 1.22 -14.75 -0.56
N ASP A 203 2.50 -14.78 -0.19
CA ASP A 203 3.59 -14.62 -1.16
C ASP A 203 3.74 -15.95 -1.96
N THR A 204 3.96 -15.84 -3.27
CA THR A 204 4.03 -16.97 -4.19
C THR A 204 5.48 -17.31 -4.51
N VAL A 205 5.79 -18.59 -4.60
CA VAL A 205 7.06 -19.13 -5.13
C VAL A 205 6.77 -19.75 -6.49
N ARG A 206 7.66 -19.55 -7.46
CA ARG A 206 7.57 -20.17 -8.81
C ARG A 206 7.76 -21.68 -8.78
#